data_6a2f6275e396f0dc1b51dee3e6a6e8d4
#
_entry.id   6a2f6275e396f0dc1b51dee3e6a6e8d4
#
_cell.length_a   1.000
_cell.length_b   1.000
_cell.length_c   1.000
_cell.angle_alpha   90.00
_cell.angle_beta   90.00
_cell.angle_gamma   90.00
#
_symmetry.space_group_name_H-M   'P 1'
#
loop_
_entity.id
_entity.type
_entity.pdbx_description
1 polymer ?
#
loop_
_entity_poly.entity_id
_entity_poly.type
_entity_poly.pdbx_seq_one_letter_code
_entity_poly.pdbx_strand_id
1 'polypeptide(L)'
;SSDLPSPPEGYQYADAARKKDICWDVMRKIAVDAVEKRYQKCVKAFETKDLTDFGPLCRILDDGIAVWGEMLYLKGETLDEYKVRKGATDLDRYMCHTYAFVDRNGDWTGSGDMGWFGISSNDKDERAWNDEIQKLMNEAKDDDFLAIVDCHI
;
A
#
# COMPACT_ATOMS: atom_id res chain seq x y z
N SER A 1 -0.87 9.24 9.72
CA SER A 1 -1.09 7.97 10.44
C SER A 1 -2.50 7.77 10.99
N SER A 2 -3.38 8.76 10.84
CA SER A 2 -4.77 8.68 11.34
C SER A 2 -5.70 7.77 10.52
N ASP A 3 -5.24 7.27 9.38
CA ASP A 3 -6.09 6.54 8.42
C ASP A 3 -5.88 5.02 8.44
N LEU A 4 -5.00 4.52 9.31
CA LEU A 4 -4.81 3.09 9.46
C LEU A 4 -5.96 2.48 10.28
N PRO A 5 -6.49 1.31 9.87
CA PRO A 5 -7.48 0.60 10.66
C PRO A 5 -6.90 0.21 12.02
N SER A 6 -7.76 0.11 13.03
CA SER A 6 -7.32 -0.36 14.37
C SER A 6 -6.71 -1.76 14.25
N PRO A 7 -5.58 -2.03 14.92
CA PRO A 7 -4.99 -3.36 14.89
C PRO A 7 -5.90 -4.38 15.61
N PRO A 8 -5.86 -5.66 15.23
CA PRO A 8 -6.55 -6.71 15.96
C PRO A 8 -6.07 -6.80 17.41
N GLU A 9 -6.88 -7.39 18.28
CA GLU A 9 -6.52 -7.61 19.69
C GLU A 9 -5.21 -8.41 19.79
N GLY A 10 -4.30 -7.95 20.64
CA GLY A 10 -2.98 -8.57 20.84
C GLY A 10 -1.91 -8.12 19.87
N TYR A 11 -2.22 -7.24 18.93
CA TYR A 11 -1.29 -6.70 17.94
C TYR A 11 -1.18 -5.19 18.08
N GLN A 12 -0.05 -4.65 17.65
CA GLN A 12 0.19 -3.20 17.61
C GLN A 12 0.97 -2.82 16.35
N TYR A 13 0.77 -1.60 15.87
CA TYR A 13 1.64 -1.02 14.85
C TYR A 13 2.95 -0.56 15.49
N ALA A 14 4.06 -0.75 14.77
CA ALA A 14 5.38 -0.28 15.20
C ALA A 14 6.20 0.16 13.98
N ASP A 15 7.05 1.16 14.18
CA ASP A 15 7.96 1.64 13.12
C ASP A 15 9.22 0.78 13.02
N ALA A 16 9.50 -0.03 14.02
CA ALA A 16 10.63 -0.94 14.03
C ALA A 16 10.28 -2.21 14.81
N ALA A 17 10.76 -3.34 14.32
CA ALA A 17 10.61 -4.63 14.98
C ALA A 17 11.70 -5.61 14.51
N ARG A 18 11.96 -6.64 15.29
CA ARG A 18 12.74 -7.78 14.79
C ARG A 18 11.94 -8.50 13.72
N LYS A 19 12.62 -8.98 12.69
CA LYS A 19 11.95 -9.67 11.57
C LYS A 19 11.03 -10.79 12.07
N LYS A 20 11.45 -11.59 13.05
CA LYS A 20 10.66 -12.69 13.61
C LYS A 20 9.38 -12.25 14.31
N ASP A 21 9.32 -11.00 14.76
CA ASP A 21 8.16 -10.45 15.48
C ASP A 21 7.15 -9.77 14.55
N ILE A 22 7.47 -9.64 13.26
CA ILE A 22 6.58 -9.06 12.26
C ILE A 22 5.53 -10.09 11.84
N CYS A 23 4.27 -9.76 12.06
CA CYS A 23 3.15 -10.65 11.75
C CYS A 23 2.65 -10.39 10.32
N TRP A 24 3.36 -10.89 9.31
CA TRP A 24 3.06 -10.67 7.90
C TRP A 24 1.65 -11.10 7.51
N ASP A 25 1.19 -12.25 8.01
CA ASP A 25 -0.15 -12.77 7.71
C ASP A 25 -1.25 -11.84 8.26
N VAL A 26 -1.04 -11.26 9.43
CA VAL A 26 -1.96 -10.28 10.02
C VAL A 26 -1.98 -9.00 9.21
N MET A 27 -0.80 -8.51 8.79
CA MET A 27 -0.71 -7.33 7.92
C MET A 27 -1.44 -7.55 6.59
N ARG A 28 -1.24 -8.71 5.97
CA ARG A 28 -1.95 -9.08 4.73
C ARG A 28 -3.46 -9.09 4.93
N LYS A 29 -3.93 -9.69 6.00
CA LYS A 29 -5.36 -9.74 6.31
C LYS A 29 -5.95 -8.34 6.48
N ILE A 30 -5.28 -7.46 7.22
CA ILE A 30 -5.70 -6.07 7.40
C ILE A 30 -5.81 -5.37 6.04
N ALA A 31 -4.83 -5.56 5.16
CA ALA A 31 -4.82 -4.95 3.83
C ALA A 31 -5.95 -5.49 2.93
N VAL A 32 -6.19 -6.79 2.93
CA VAL A 32 -7.31 -7.41 2.19
C VAL A 32 -8.65 -6.91 2.70
N ASP A 33 -8.85 -6.91 4.02
CA ASP A 33 -10.09 -6.43 4.63
C ASP A 33 -10.36 -4.96 4.29
N ALA A 34 -9.32 -4.13 4.24
CA ALA A 34 -9.44 -2.73 3.85
C ALA A 34 -9.89 -2.58 2.38
N VAL A 35 -9.37 -3.39 1.47
CA VAL A 35 -9.77 -3.40 0.06
C VAL A 35 -11.23 -3.85 -0.09
N GLU A 36 -11.65 -4.88 0.61
CA GLU A 36 -13.03 -5.38 0.59
C GLU A 36 -14.02 -4.34 1.11
N LYS A 37 -13.69 -3.68 2.22
CA LYS A 37 -14.52 -2.60 2.78
C LYS A 37 -14.63 -1.42 1.81
N ARG A 38 -13.54 -1.05 1.15
CA ARG A 38 -13.54 0.02 0.15
C ARG A 38 -14.40 -0.33 -1.05
N TYR A 39 -14.33 -1.58 -1.53
CA TYR A 39 -15.20 -2.07 -2.59
C TYR A 39 -16.68 -1.93 -2.22
N GLN A 40 -17.07 -2.44 -1.05
CA GLN A 40 -18.45 -2.37 -0.57
C GLN A 40 -18.93 -0.93 -0.42
N LYS A 41 -18.05 -0.04 0.08
CA LYS A 41 -18.33 1.39 0.18
C LYS A 41 -18.56 2.02 -1.19
N CYS A 42 -17.77 1.65 -2.20
CA CYS A 42 -17.93 2.11 -3.57
C CYS A 42 -19.25 1.62 -4.18
N VAL A 43 -19.58 0.34 -4.02
CA VAL A 43 -20.84 -0.24 -4.51
C VAL A 43 -22.03 0.53 -3.94
N LYS A 44 -22.06 0.71 -2.63
CA LYS A 44 -23.13 1.44 -1.95
C LYS A 44 -23.23 2.89 -2.44
N ALA A 45 -22.11 3.60 -2.53
CA ALA A 45 -22.08 4.98 -2.99
C ALA A 45 -22.57 5.11 -4.44
N PHE A 46 -22.19 4.18 -5.31
CA PHE A 46 -22.64 4.17 -6.70
C PHE A 46 -24.14 3.90 -6.81
N GLU A 47 -24.66 2.94 -6.06
CA GLU A 47 -26.11 2.60 -6.06
C GLU A 47 -26.96 3.72 -5.48
N THR A 48 -26.53 4.36 -4.40
CA THR A 48 -27.28 5.44 -3.74
C THR A 48 -26.99 6.82 -4.30
N LYS A 49 -26.01 6.96 -5.20
CA LYS A 49 -25.52 8.23 -5.73
C LYS A 49 -25.07 9.21 -4.64
N ASP A 50 -24.53 8.68 -3.56
CA ASP A 50 -24.09 9.44 -2.40
C ASP A 50 -22.58 9.27 -2.18
N LEU A 51 -21.83 10.36 -2.36
CA LEU A 51 -20.38 10.43 -2.16
C LEU A 51 -19.99 11.15 -0.85
N THR A 52 -20.90 11.27 0.11
CA THR A 52 -20.67 12.04 1.35
C THR A 52 -19.41 11.59 2.09
N ASP A 53 -19.12 10.27 2.10
CA ASP A 53 -17.97 9.68 2.76
C ASP A 53 -16.72 9.63 1.87
N PHE A 54 -16.75 10.22 0.69
CA PHE A 54 -15.63 10.28 -0.24
C PHE A 54 -15.05 11.70 -0.29
N GLY A 55 -13.78 11.79 -0.71
CA GLY A 55 -13.14 13.09 -0.88
C GLY A 55 -13.81 13.96 -1.95
N PRO A 56 -13.58 15.29 -1.91
CA PRO A 56 -14.27 16.25 -2.78
C PRO A 56 -13.95 16.09 -4.27
N LEU A 57 -12.92 15.32 -4.61
CA LEU A 57 -12.47 15.09 -5.98
C LEU A 57 -13.08 13.84 -6.61
N CYS A 58 -13.87 13.07 -5.83
CA CYS A 58 -14.60 11.92 -6.36
C CYS A 58 -15.86 12.37 -7.08
N ARG A 59 -16.17 11.71 -8.21
CA ARG A 59 -17.34 11.96 -9.02
C ARG A 59 -18.01 10.65 -9.43
N ILE A 60 -19.34 10.66 -9.45
CA ILE A 60 -20.12 9.56 -10.00
C ILE A 60 -20.27 9.79 -11.50
N LEU A 61 -19.89 8.79 -12.28
CA LEU A 61 -20.07 8.71 -13.72
C LEU A 61 -21.06 7.60 -14.06
N ASP A 62 -21.49 7.51 -15.33
CA ASP A 62 -22.41 6.45 -15.78
C ASP A 62 -21.82 5.04 -15.60
N ASP A 63 -20.49 4.93 -15.71
CA ASP A 63 -19.74 3.68 -15.68
C ASP A 63 -19.00 3.41 -14.37
N GLY A 64 -19.18 4.25 -13.35
CA GLY A 64 -18.57 4.03 -12.06
C GLY A 64 -18.31 5.28 -11.22
N ILE A 65 -17.28 5.22 -10.39
CA ILE A 65 -16.79 6.35 -9.57
C ILE A 65 -15.37 6.67 -10.01
N ALA A 66 -15.11 7.94 -10.32
CA ALA A 66 -13.79 8.43 -10.70
C ALA A 66 -13.21 9.38 -9.66
N VAL A 67 -11.89 9.40 -9.55
CA VAL A 67 -11.09 10.36 -8.80
C VAL A 67 -9.90 10.79 -9.65
N TRP A 68 -9.73 12.10 -9.89
CA TRP A 68 -8.64 12.63 -10.72
C TRP A 68 -8.52 11.99 -12.13
N GLY A 69 -9.66 11.62 -12.74
CA GLY A 69 -9.67 10.97 -14.05
C GLY A 69 -9.35 9.48 -14.03
N GLU A 70 -9.02 8.92 -12.89
CA GLU A 70 -8.84 7.48 -12.70
C GLU A 70 -10.12 6.84 -12.15
N MET A 71 -10.40 5.61 -12.59
CA MET A 71 -11.56 4.88 -12.11
C MET A 71 -11.30 4.26 -10.74
N LEU A 72 -11.95 4.78 -9.73
CA LEU A 72 -11.94 4.21 -8.38
C LEU A 72 -12.77 2.93 -8.32
N TYR A 73 -13.89 2.89 -9.02
CA TYR A 73 -14.81 1.77 -9.07
C TYR A 73 -15.46 1.69 -10.46
N LEU A 74 -15.57 0.49 -11.00
CA LEU A 74 -16.26 0.24 -12.27
C LEU A 74 -17.63 -0.40 -12.00
N LYS A 75 -18.67 0.14 -12.65
CA LYS A 75 -20.02 -0.38 -12.53
C LYS A 75 -20.07 -1.88 -12.87
N GLY A 76 -20.60 -2.67 -11.95
CA GLY A 76 -20.81 -4.09 -12.15
C GLY A 76 -19.57 -4.96 -11.98
N GLU A 77 -18.37 -4.38 -11.66
CA GLU A 77 -17.23 -5.23 -11.35
C GLU A 77 -17.47 -6.01 -10.06
N THR A 78 -17.04 -7.27 -10.06
CA THR A 78 -17.08 -8.11 -8.87
C THR A 78 -15.98 -7.75 -7.89
N LEU A 79 -16.07 -8.22 -6.64
CA LEU A 79 -15.02 -8.05 -5.65
C LEU A 79 -13.68 -8.62 -6.15
N ASP A 80 -13.69 -9.79 -6.79
CA ASP A 80 -12.46 -10.39 -7.31
C ASP A 80 -11.85 -9.58 -8.44
N GLU A 81 -12.66 -9.08 -9.37
CA GLU A 81 -12.20 -8.17 -10.43
C GLU A 81 -11.62 -6.87 -9.86
N TYR A 82 -12.28 -6.30 -8.85
CA TYR A 82 -11.81 -5.12 -8.15
C TYR A 82 -10.46 -5.37 -7.47
N LYS A 83 -10.30 -6.50 -6.77
CA LYS A 83 -9.03 -6.88 -6.13
C LYS A 83 -7.90 -6.98 -7.15
N VAL A 84 -8.14 -7.64 -8.28
CA VAL A 84 -7.15 -7.76 -9.37
C VAL A 84 -6.75 -6.38 -9.88
N ARG A 85 -7.73 -5.54 -10.21
CA ARG A 85 -7.50 -4.19 -10.74
C ARG A 85 -6.76 -3.29 -9.76
N LYS A 86 -6.99 -3.44 -8.45
CA LYS A 86 -6.31 -2.70 -7.38
C LYS A 86 -4.99 -3.32 -6.92
N GLY A 87 -4.55 -4.40 -7.55
CA GLY A 87 -3.32 -5.09 -7.17
C GLY A 87 -3.40 -5.83 -5.82
N ALA A 88 -4.60 -6.04 -5.28
CA ALA A 88 -4.80 -6.64 -3.97
C ALA A 88 -4.56 -8.16 -3.92
N THR A 89 -4.40 -8.80 -5.07
CA THR A 89 -4.05 -10.23 -5.17
C THR A 89 -2.54 -10.49 -5.05
N ASP A 90 -1.72 -9.45 -5.18
CA ASP A 90 -0.25 -9.52 -5.11
C ASP A 90 0.28 -8.70 -3.91
N LEU A 91 -0.41 -8.79 -2.79
CA LEU A 91 -0.14 -7.96 -1.61
C LEU A 91 1.26 -8.19 -1.02
N ASP A 92 1.85 -9.38 -1.20
CA ASP A 92 3.20 -9.67 -0.70
C ASP A 92 4.24 -8.72 -1.29
N ARG A 93 4.03 -8.25 -2.52
CA ARG A 93 4.91 -7.27 -3.17
C ARG A 93 4.83 -5.87 -2.55
N TYR A 94 3.67 -5.55 -1.97
CA TYR A 94 3.36 -4.20 -1.49
C TYR A 94 3.39 -4.06 0.03
N MET A 95 3.67 -5.14 0.74
CA MET A 95 3.68 -5.15 2.21
C MET A 95 4.76 -4.25 2.82
N CYS A 96 5.82 -4.01 2.09
CA CYS A 96 6.90 -3.12 2.51
C CYS A 96 7.28 -2.20 1.34
N HIS A 97 6.51 -1.15 1.12
CA HIS A 97 6.74 -0.19 0.06
C HIS A 97 7.51 1.01 0.59
N THR A 98 8.77 1.14 0.19
CA THR A 98 9.64 2.27 0.56
C THR A 98 10.30 2.85 -0.69
N TYR A 99 10.68 4.12 -0.63
CA TYR A 99 11.45 4.77 -1.70
C TYR A 99 12.88 4.24 -1.78
N ALA A 100 13.46 3.94 -0.65
CA ALA A 100 14.85 3.50 -0.55
C ALA A 100 15.02 2.59 0.68
N PHE A 101 16.14 1.90 0.72
CA PHE A 101 16.55 1.17 1.91
C PHE A 101 18.06 1.34 2.18
N VAL A 102 18.43 1.14 3.43
CA VAL A 102 19.82 0.98 3.86
C VAL A 102 20.00 -0.45 4.32
N ASP A 103 20.93 -1.15 3.73
CA ASP A 103 21.20 -2.54 4.08
C ASP A 103 22.06 -2.67 5.34
N ARG A 104 22.35 -3.92 5.73
CA ARG A 104 23.17 -4.26 6.90
C ARG A 104 24.58 -3.63 6.85
N ASN A 105 25.13 -3.44 5.66
CA ASN A 105 26.47 -2.88 5.46
C ASN A 105 26.46 -1.34 5.51
N GLY A 106 25.28 -0.73 5.60
CA GLY A 106 25.11 0.71 5.56
C GLY A 106 25.00 1.27 4.12
N ASP A 107 24.85 0.40 3.13
CA ASP A 107 24.72 0.82 1.73
C ASP A 107 23.28 1.27 1.42
N TRP A 108 23.18 2.44 0.82
CA TRP A 108 21.92 3.04 0.38
C TRP A 108 21.56 2.55 -1.02
N THR A 109 20.33 2.11 -1.18
CA THR A 109 19.74 1.79 -2.48
C THR A 109 18.38 2.47 -2.63
N GLY A 110 18.22 3.29 -3.65
CA GLY A 110 16.97 4.00 -3.94
C GLY A 110 16.25 3.45 -5.16
N SER A 111 14.94 3.65 -5.21
CA SER A 111 14.12 3.32 -6.38
C SER A 111 14.38 4.27 -7.56
N GLY A 112 14.89 5.45 -7.28
CA GLY A 112 15.25 6.49 -8.24
C GLY A 112 16.20 7.49 -7.64
N ASP A 113 16.46 8.58 -8.37
CA ASP A 113 17.29 9.69 -7.91
C ASP A 113 16.41 10.81 -7.36
N MET A 114 16.57 11.12 -6.08
CA MET A 114 15.85 12.22 -5.42
C MET A 114 16.51 13.56 -5.76
N GLY A 115 15.77 14.41 -6.47
CA GLY A 115 16.18 15.77 -6.79
C GLY A 115 15.65 16.80 -5.79
N TRP A 116 15.81 18.07 -6.15
CA TRP A 116 15.28 19.19 -5.39
C TRP A 116 13.75 19.11 -5.30
N PHE A 117 13.20 19.55 -4.16
CA PHE A 117 11.74 19.55 -3.88
C PHE A 117 11.08 18.16 -3.86
N GLY A 118 11.86 17.09 -3.62
CA GLY A 118 11.32 15.75 -3.56
C GLY A 118 10.88 15.18 -4.91
N ILE A 119 11.32 15.74 -6.02
CA ILE A 119 11.05 15.20 -7.35
C ILE A 119 12.02 14.05 -7.63
N SER A 120 11.49 12.87 -7.85
CA SER A 120 12.27 11.70 -8.24
C SER A 120 12.46 11.63 -9.75
N SER A 121 13.62 11.14 -10.18
CA SER A 121 13.94 10.87 -11.57
C SER A 121 14.64 9.52 -11.71
N ASN A 122 14.70 8.98 -12.92
CA ASN A 122 15.30 7.66 -13.20
C ASN A 122 14.70 6.54 -12.33
N ASP A 123 13.40 6.61 -12.08
CA ASP A 123 12.72 5.64 -11.24
C ASP A 123 12.79 4.26 -11.87
N LYS A 124 13.12 3.28 -11.05
CA LYS A 124 13.06 1.87 -11.43
C LYS A 124 11.61 1.46 -11.68
N ASP A 125 11.41 0.49 -12.58
CA ASP A 125 10.12 -0.17 -12.70
C ASP A 125 9.65 -0.66 -11.32
N GLU A 126 8.39 -0.37 -11.00
CA GLU A 126 7.80 -0.68 -9.69
C GLU A 126 7.92 -2.17 -9.32
N ARG A 127 7.72 -3.04 -10.32
CA ARG A 127 7.87 -4.48 -10.12
C ARG A 127 9.30 -4.87 -9.78
N ALA A 128 10.27 -4.35 -10.51
CA ALA A 128 11.69 -4.61 -10.28
C ALA A 128 12.12 -4.08 -8.90
N TRP A 129 11.64 -2.90 -8.52
CA TRP A 129 11.91 -2.33 -7.21
C TRP A 129 11.34 -3.17 -6.07
N ASN A 130 10.10 -3.61 -6.18
CA ASN A 130 9.48 -4.49 -5.19
C ASN A 130 10.21 -5.83 -5.07
N ASP A 131 10.71 -6.38 -6.18
CA ASP A 131 11.51 -7.61 -6.16
C ASP A 131 12.84 -7.41 -5.43
N GLU A 132 13.49 -6.25 -5.57
CA GLU A 132 14.70 -5.88 -4.81
C GLU A 132 14.42 -5.79 -3.31
N ILE A 133 13.32 -5.14 -2.92
CA ILE A 133 12.90 -5.06 -1.51
C ILE A 133 12.62 -6.45 -0.94
N GLN A 134 11.91 -7.30 -1.67
CA GLN A 134 11.61 -8.66 -1.25
C GLN A 134 12.89 -9.49 -1.06
N LYS A 135 13.86 -9.34 -1.95
CA LYS A 135 15.16 -9.98 -1.82
C LYS A 135 15.87 -9.56 -0.53
N LEU A 136 15.92 -8.25 -0.25
CA LEU A 136 16.49 -7.71 0.98
C LEU A 136 15.79 -8.29 2.21
N MET A 137 14.46 -8.32 2.20
CA MET A 137 13.67 -8.87 3.30
C MET A 137 13.93 -10.35 3.53
N ASN A 138 14.11 -11.13 2.46
CA ASN A 138 14.43 -12.55 2.54
C ASN A 138 15.85 -12.80 3.06
N GLU A 139 16.79 -11.92 2.76
CA GLU A 139 18.18 -11.99 3.24
C GLU A 139 18.32 -11.59 4.72
N ALA A 140 17.38 -10.80 5.24
CA ALA A 140 17.38 -10.41 6.65
C ALA A 140 17.18 -11.63 7.54
N LYS A 141 17.94 -11.69 8.65
CA LYS A 141 17.85 -12.76 9.64
C LYS A 141 16.70 -12.49 10.62
N ASP A 142 16.22 -13.54 11.27
CA ASP A 142 15.10 -13.47 12.22
C ASP A 142 15.31 -12.45 13.34
N ASP A 143 16.53 -12.28 13.83
CA ASP A 143 16.87 -11.35 14.89
C ASP A 143 17.25 -9.93 14.38
N ASP A 144 17.30 -9.71 13.07
CA ASP A 144 17.57 -8.39 12.51
C ASP A 144 16.40 -7.46 12.79
N PHE A 145 16.71 -6.22 13.18
CA PHE A 145 15.73 -5.16 13.27
C PHE A 145 15.46 -4.57 11.90
N LEU A 146 14.19 -4.45 11.58
CA LEU A 146 13.70 -3.73 10.42
C LEU A 146 13.02 -2.45 10.91
N ALA A 147 13.43 -1.31 10.39
CA ALA A 147 12.87 -0.03 10.76
C ALA A 147 12.40 0.73 9.52
N ILE A 148 11.24 1.36 9.60
CA ILE A 148 10.74 2.28 8.58
C ILE A 148 11.01 3.69 9.10
N VAL A 149 11.68 4.50 8.30
CA VAL A 149 12.01 5.88 8.64
C VAL A 149 11.37 6.81 7.62
N ASP A 150 10.63 7.78 8.12
CA ASP A 150 10.06 8.85 7.30
C ASP A 150 11.08 9.99 7.23
N CYS A 151 11.63 10.21 6.05
CA CYS A 151 12.63 11.23 5.80
C CYS A 151 11.99 12.44 5.14
N HIS A 152 12.00 13.57 5.84
CA HIS A 152 11.57 14.86 5.30
C HIS A 152 12.80 15.72 4.99
N ILE A 153 12.71 16.41 3.87
CA ILE A 153 13.70 17.42 3.48
C ILE A 153 13.13 18.81 3.77
#